data_fb7a56fc167caba10183a8ce03937e3b
#
_entry.id   fb7a56fc167caba10183a8ce03937e3b
#
_cell.length_a   1.000
_cell.length_b   1.000
_cell.length_c   1.000
_cell.angle_alpha   90.00
_cell.angle_beta   90.00
_cell.angle_gamma   90.00
#
_symmetry.space_group_name_H-M   'P 1'
#
loop_
_entity.id
_entity.type
_entity.pdbx_description
1 polymer ?
#
loop_
_entity_poly.entity_id
_entity_poly.type
_entity_poly.pdbx_seq_one_letter_code
_entity_poly.pdbx_strand_id
1 'polypeptide(L)'
;MIISILNCDKEYGIGKKNGLLFELKEDMRYFRKTTLNHVVAMGENTLLSFPNQKPLKNRTNIVLSSDFTHNYEDVINVHDFQQFLNVVDNYSKREDVYIIGGASMYRQMLPYVDYVYLTKVDAVGHAEVFFVNIDEDENFEVVSESDPVQDGDYTIKFVVYKNKNKQNIH
;
A
#
# COMPACT_ATOMS: atom_id res chain seq x y z
N MET A 1 -8.58 -1.97 11.24
CA MET A 1 -7.88 -0.72 10.91
C MET A 1 -7.60 -0.64 9.42
N ILE A 2 -7.38 0.55 8.91
CA ILE A 2 -6.97 0.77 7.52
C ILE A 2 -5.50 1.17 7.53
N ILE A 3 -4.66 0.46 6.79
CA ILE A 3 -3.20 0.60 6.84
C ILE A 3 -2.66 0.63 5.42
N SER A 4 -1.92 1.68 5.06
CA SER A 4 -1.14 1.66 3.82
C SER A 4 0.18 0.93 4.07
N ILE A 5 0.60 0.09 3.14
CA ILE A 5 1.85 -0.65 3.22
C ILE A 5 2.60 -0.52 1.90
N LEU A 6 3.84 -0.02 1.95
CA LEU A 6 4.66 0.24 0.77
C LEU A 6 6.14 0.36 1.14
N ASN A 7 7.00 0.35 0.12
CA ASN A 7 8.40 0.75 0.28
C ASN A 7 8.69 1.99 -0.56
N CYS A 8 9.69 2.76 -0.16
CA CYS A 8 10.15 3.91 -0.92
C CYS A 8 11.67 4.04 -0.85
N ASP A 9 12.25 4.75 -1.83
CA ASP A 9 13.64 5.12 -1.81
C ASP A 9 13.88 6.39 -0.97
N LYS A 10 15.12 6.91 -0.99
CA LYS A 10 15.50 8.11 -0.21
C LYS A 10 14.75 9.37 -0.62
N GLU A 11 14.18 9.40 -1.81
CA GLU A 11 13.42 10.51 -2.37
C GLU A 11 11.91 10.25 -2.39
N TYR A 12 11.44 9.27 -1.62
CA TYR A 12 10.04 8.81 -1.58
C TYR A 12 9.56 8.23 -2.91
N GLY A 13 10.50 7.76 -3.74
CA GLY A 13 10.18 7.05 -4.97
C GLY A 13 9.59 5.68 -4.68
N ILE A 14 8.54 5.29 -5.41
CA ILE A 14 7.83 4.04 -5.18
C ILE A 14 7.65 3.19 -6.43
N GLY A 15 8.02 3.70 -7.60
CA GLY A 15 7.87 2.90 -8.81
C GLY A 15 8.54 3.49 -10.02
N LYS A 16 8.67 2.64 -11.02
CA LYS A 16 9.10 2.97 -12.37
C LYS A 16 8.02 2.53 -13.34
N LYS A 17 8.03 3.08 -14.54
CA LYS A 17 7.11 2.73 -15.62
C LYS A 17 7.07 1.22 -15.89
N ASN A 18 8.17 0.51 -15.69
CA ASN A 18 8.33 -0.90 -15.98
C ASN A 18 8.33 -1.80 -14.72
N GLY A 19 7.86 -1.31 -13.59
CA GLY A 19 7.68 -2.13 -12.40
C GLY A 19 8.40 -1.64 -11.15
N LEU A 20 8.97 -2.57 -10.40
CA LEU A 20 9.57 -2.34 -9.09
C LEU A 20 10.88 -1.54 -9.19
N LEU A 21 11.13 -0.65 -8.22
CA LEU A 21 12.41 0.03 -8.08
C LEU A 21 13.51 -0.92 -7.63
N PHE A 22 13.17 -1.84 -6.73
CA PHE A 22 14.12 -2.75 -6.08
C PHE A 22 13.51 -4.14 -5.93
N GLU A 23 14.35 -5.16 -5.99
CA GLU A 23 13.96 -6.51 -5.56
C GLU A 23 14.41 -6.70 -4.12
N LEU A 24 13.43 -6.72 -3.20
CA LEU A 24 13.67 -6.77 -1.75
C LEU A 24 12.99 -8.01 -1.16
N LYS A 25 13.78 -9.06 -0.93
CA LYS A 25 13.24 -10.34 -0.42
C LYS A 25 12.70 -10.22 1.00
N GLU A 26 13.40 -9.50 1.88
CA GLU A 26 12.98 -9.32 3.26
C GLU A 26 11.71 -8.45 3.34
N ASP A 27 11.62 -7.43 2.48
CA ASP A 27 10.42 -6.60 2.39
C ASP A 27 9.23 -7.40 1.85
N MET A 28 9.43 -8.26 0.86
CA MET A 28 8.39 -9.15 0.34
C MET A 28 7.89 -10.13 1.40
N ARG A 29 8.78 -10.68 2.22
CA ARG A 29 8.40 -11.54 3.35
C ARG A 29 7.57 -10.77 4.37
N TYR A 30 7.99 -9.56 4.70
CA TYR A 30 7.28 -8.67 5.62
C TYR A 30 5.88 -8.36 5.09
N PHE A 31 5.75 -7.99 3.83
CA PHE A 31 4.46 -7.73 3.18
C PHE A 31 3.56 -8.96 3.23
N ARG A 32 4.08 -10.11 2.83
CA ARG A 32 3.32 -11.37 2.81
C ARG A 32 2.84 -11.75 4.20
N LYS A 33 3.72 -11.74 5.19
CA LYS A 33 3.40 -12.08 6.57
C LYS A 33 2.35 -11.12 7.14
N THR A 34 2.49 -9.83 6.85
CA THR A 34 1.61 -8.79 7.37
C THR A 34 0.21 -8.87 6.79
N THR A 35 0.08 -9.13 5.50
CA THR A 35 -1.21 -9.11 4.79
C THR A 35 -1.93 -10.45 4.75
N LEU A 36 -1.25 -11.55 5.06
CA LEU A 36 -1.81 -12.90 4.93
C LEU A 36 -3.07 -13.05 5.79
N ASN A 37 -4.11 -13.62 5.19
CA ASN A 37 -5.43 -13.83 5.80
C ASN A 37 -6.18 -12.54 6.17
N HIS A 38 -5.76 -11.41 5.63
CA HIS A 38 -6.43 -10.12 5.79
C HIS A 38 -6.98 -9.62 4.45
N VAL A 39 -7.42 -8.38 4.44
CA VAL A 39 -7.94 -7.73 3.24
C VAL A 39 -6.86 -6.85 2.62
N VAL A 40 -6.70 -6.94 1.29
CA VAL A 40 -5.86 -6.02 0.52
C VAL A 40 -6.75 -5.24 -0.44
N ALA A 41 -6.49 -3.95 -0.58
CA ALA A 41 -7.27 -3.05 -1.42
C ALA A 41 -6.34 -2.25 -2.32
N MET A 42 -6.70 -2.13 -3.59
CA MET A 42 -5.79 -1.62 -4.62
C MET A 42 -6.52 -1.01 -5.80
N GLY A 43 -5.79 -0.23 -6.58
CA GLY A 43 -6.22 0.16 -7.92
C GLY A 43 -5.98 -0.96 -8.93
N GLU A 44 -6.65 -0.88 -10.06
CA GLU A 44 -6.60 -1.88 -11.14
C GLU A 44 -5.17 -2.16 -11.62
N ASN A 45 -4.36 -1.11 -11.81
CA ASN A 45 -2.99 -1.28 -12.30
C ASN A 45 -2.13 -2.13 -11.39
N THR A 46 -2.37 -2.10 -10.09
CA THR A 46 -1.65 -2.95 -9.14
C THR A 46 -2.03 -4.41 -9.34
N LEU A 47 -3.32 -4.72 -9.49
CA LEU A 47 -3.77 -6.08 -9.81
C LEU A 47 -3.11 -6.58 -11.10
N LEU A 48 -3.11 -5.77 -12.16
CA LEU A 48 -2.56 -6.13 -13.46
C LEU A 48 -1.03 -6.32 -13.44
N SER A 49 -0.35 -5.83 -12.40
CA SER A 49 1.09 -6.02 -12.21
C SER A 49 1.45 -7.37 -11.58
N PHE A 50 0.48 -8.07 -11.00
CA PHE A 50 0.72 -9.35 -10.35
C PHE A 50 0.96 -10.48 -11.36
N PRO A 51 1.68 -11.55 -10.97
CA PRO A 51 1.90 -12.70 -11.83
C PRO A 51 0.58 -13.25 -12.38
N ASN A 52 0.49 -13.40 -13.71
CA ASN A 52 -0.72 -13.84 -14.42
C ASN A 52 -1.93 -12.92 -14.17
N GLN A 53 -1.72 -11.70 -13.68
CA GLN A 53 -2.78 -10.75 -13.36
C GLN A 53 -3.84 -11.32 -12.41
N LYS A 54 -3.39 -12.15 -11.48
CA LYS A 54 -4.27 -12.81 -10.51
C LYS A 54 -4.20 -12.15 -9.14
N PRO A 55 -5.32 -12.12 -8.39
CA PRO A 55 -5.31 -11.57 -7.04
C PRO A 55 -4.40 -12.36 -6.09
N LEU A 56 -4.03 -11.73 -5.00
CA LEU A 56 -3.17 -12.36 -3.99
C LEU A 56 -3.91 -13.49 -3.29
N LYS A 57 -3.27 -14.65 -3.20
CA LYS A 57 -3.84 -15.84 -2.55
C LYS A 57 -3.95 -15.66 -1.04
N ASN A 58 -4.98 -16.27 -0.46
CA ASN A 58 -5.23 -16.26 0.99
C ASN A 58 -5.44 -14.86 1.56
N ARG A 59 -5.98 -13.96 0.73
CA ARG A 59 -6.41 -12.62 1.11
C ARG A 59 -7.72 -12.31 0.41
N THR A 60 -8.50 -11.43 1.02
CA THR A 60 -9.65 -10.83 0.34
C THR A 60 -9.12 -9.63 -0.46
N ASN A 61 -9.36 -9.59 -1.75
CA ASN A 61 -8.85 -8.54 -2.64
C ASN A 61 -10.00 -7.61 -3.06
N ILE A 62 -9.83 -6.31 -2.80
CA ILE A 62 -10.74 -5.25 -3.26
C ILE A 62 -10.01 -4.48 -4.35
N VAL A 63 -10.63 -4.35 -5.52
CA VAL A 63 -10.02 -3.68 -6.68
C VAL A 63 -10.91 -2.57 -7.20
N LEU A 64 -10.35 -1.37 -7.31
CA LEU A 64 -10.99 -0.23 -7.92
C LEU A 64 -10.63 -0.16 -9.40
N SER A 65 -11.65 -0.26 -10.25
CA SER A 65 -11.53 -0.09 -11.69
C SER A 65 -12.61 0.89 -12.16
N SER A 66 -12.21 1.92 -12.91
CA SER A 66 -13.17 2.88 -13.46
C SER A 66 -14.01 2.34 -14.61
N ASP A 67 -13.67 1.18 -15.15
CA ASP A 67 -14.46 0.52 -16.19
C ASP A 67 -15.60 -0.31 -15.59
N PHE A 68 -16.81 0.22 -15.64
CA PHE A 68 -18.00 -0.42 -15.11
C PHE A 68 -18.39 -1.71 -15.85
N THR A 69 -17.86 -1.91 -17.06
CA THR A 69 -18.20 -3.08 -17.88
C THR A 69 -17.27 -4.26 -17.64
N HIS A 70 -16.16 -4.05 -16.92
CA HIS A 70 -15.15 -5.06 -16.70
C HIS A 70 -15.04 -5.43 -15.22
N ASN A 71 -15.21 -6.71 -14.91
CA ASN A 71 -15.03 -7.24 -13.57
C ASN A 71 -14.00 -8.35 -13.59
N TYR A 72 -13.10 -8.33 -12.61
CA TYR A 72 -12.07 -9.35 -12.43
C TYR A 72 -12.62 -10.50 -11.58
N GLU A 73 -12.10 -11.70 -11.82
CA GLU A 73 -12.47 -12.89 -11.05
C GLU A 73 -11.78 -12.89 -9.69
N ASP A 74 -12.46 -13.47 -8.71
CA ASP A 74 -11.94 -13.70 -7.35
C ASP A 74 -11.55 -12.43 -6.59
N VAL A 75 -12.15 -11.30 -6.97
CA VAL A 75 -11.96 -10.03 -6.28
C VAL A 75 -13.31 -9.35 -6.02
N ILE A 76 -13.31 -8.42 -5.07
CA ILE A 76 -14.44 -7.51 -4.88
C ILE A 76 -14.21 -6.34 -5.82
N ASN A 77 -15.03 -6.24 -6.87
CA ASN A 77 -14.94 -5.18 -7.88
C ASN A 77 -15.69 -3.95 -7.42
N VAL A 78 -15.01 -2.81 -7.38
CA VAL A 78 -15.63 -1.49 -7.15
C VAL A 78 -15.25 -0.56 -8.28
N HIS A 79 -16.11 0.41 -8.61
CA HIS A 79 -15.96 1.19 -9.84
C HIS A 79 -15.83 2.70 -9.63
N ASP A 80 -15.99 3.19 -8.41
CA ASP A 80 -15.68 4.57 -8.07
C ASP A 80 -15.08 4.66 -6.67
N PHE A 81 -14.44 5.78 -6.38
CA PHE A 81 -13.69 5.94 -5.14
C PHE A 81 -14.60 5.93 -3.90
N GLN A 82 -15.81 6.48 -3.99
CA GLN A 82 -16.74 6.47 -2.85
C GLN A 82 -17.17 5.04 -2.51
N GLN A 83 -17.45 4.22 -3.51
CA GLN A 83 -17.74 2.80 -3.32
C GLN A 83 -16.53 2.09 -2.69
N PHE A 84 -15.34 2.38 -3.17
CA PHE A 84 -14.10 1.84 -2.62
C PHE A 84 -13.97 2.17 -1.13
N LEU A 85 -14.13 3.45 -0.76
CA LEU A 85 -14.09 3.89 0.64
C LEU A 85 -15.10 3.14 1.51
N ASN A 86 -16.32 3.00 1.02
CA ASN A 86 -17.40 2.35 1.77
C ASN A 86 -17.09 0.86 2.02
N VAL A 87 -16.58 0.16 1.02
CA VAL A 87 -16.23 -1.26 1.14
C VAL A 87 -15.03 -1.44 2.08
N VAL A 88 -14.01 -0.60 1.94
CA VAL A 88 -12.84 -0.63 2.82
C VAL A 88 -13.23 -0.34 4.26
N ASP A 89 -14.03 0.68 4.50
CA ASP A 89 -14.51 1.04 5.84
C ASP A 89 -15.28 -0.12 6.48
N ASN A 90 -16.14 -0.76 5.71
CA ASN A 90 -16.96 -1.87 6.19
C ASN A 90 -16.11 -3.06 6.63
N TYR A 91 -15.13 -3.45 5.83
CA TYR A 91 -14.19 -4.51 6.22
C TYR A 91 -13.33 -4.12 7.41
N SER A 92 -12.93 -2.86 7.51
CA SER A 92 -12.06 -2.38 8.58
C SER A 92 -12.68 -2.48 9.98
N LYS A 93 -13.99 -2.61 10.06
CA LYS A 93 -14.71 -2.78 11.34
C LYS A 93 -14.50 -4.14 11.98
N ARG A 94 -14.03 -5.12 11.23
CA ARG A 94 -13.85 -6.48 11.72
C ARG A 94 -12.47 -7.08 11.46
N GLU A 95 -11.65 -6.46 10.61
CA GLU A 95 -10.28 -6.89 10.37
C GLU A 95 -9.45 -5.78 9.75
N ASP A 96 -8.14 -5.99 9.66
CA ASP A 96 -7.25 -5.02 9.05
C ASP A 96 -7.38 -5.03 7.53
N VAL A 97 -7.43 -3.84 6.94
CA VAL A 97 -7.42 -3.62 5.49
C VAL A 97 -6.12 -2.93 5.12
N TYR A 98 -5.37 -3.53 4.21
CA TYR A 98 -4.11 -3.00 3.72
C TYR A 98 -4.27 -2.39 2.34
N ILE A 99 -3.95 -1.09 2.23
CA ILE A 99 -3.90 -0.39 0.95
C ILE A 99 -2.53 -0.69 0.34
N ILE A 100 -2.51 -1.32 -0.84
CA ILE A 100 -1.28 -1.85 -1.43
C ILE A 100 -0.85 -1.20 -2.74
N GLY A 101 -1.54 -0.13 -3.15
CA GLY A 101 -1.10 0.67 -4.29
C GLY A 101 -2.19 0.95 -5.31
N GLY A 102 -1.94 1.69 -6.39
CA GLY A 102 -0.62 2.36 -6.61
C GLY A 102 -0.53 3.77 -6.05
N ALA A 103 0.33 4.58 -6.63
CA ALA A 103 0.63 5.91 -6.12
C ALA A 103 -0.61 6.78 -5.91
N SER A 104 -1.51 6.81 -6.87
CA SER A 104 -2.77 7.55 -6.78
C SER A 104 -3.62 7.05 -5.61
N MET A 105 -3.71 5.74 -5.43
CA MET A 105 -4.48 5.13 -4.34
C MET A 105 -3.88 5.48 -2.99
N TYR A 106 -2.55 5.42 -2.85
CA TYR A 106 -1.89 5.81 -1.61
C TYR A 106 -2.19 7.27 -1.24
N ARG A 107 -2.16 8.17 -2.22
CA ARG A 107 -2.44 9.60 -1.98
C ARG A 107 -3.90 9.82 -1.60
N GLN A 108 -4.82 9.21 -2.33
CA GLN A 108 -6.26 9.38 -2.07
C GLN A 108 -6.66 8.80 -0.72
N MET A 109 -6.04 7.71 -0.30
CA MET A 109 -6.35 7.06 0.97
C MET A 109 -5.62 7.66 2.17
N LEU A 110 -4.62 8.49 1.97
CA LEU A 110 -3.80 9.02 3.06
C LEU A 110 -4.61 9.66 4.19
N PRO A 111 -5.65 10.47 3.94
CA PRO A 111 -6.47 11.04 5.02
C PRO A 111 -7.23 10.01 5.85
N TYR A 112 -7.50 8.83 5.29
CA TYR A 112 -8.40 7.83 5.86
C TYR A 112 -7.71 6.66 6.54
N VAL A 113 -6.38 6.52 6.39
CA VAL A 113 -5.67 5.41 7.01
C VAL A 113 -5.40 5.69 8.49
N ASP A 114 -5.34 4.63 9.28
CA ASP A 114 -4.90 4.68 10.68
C ASP A 114 -3.38 4.74 10.77
N TYR A 115 -2.70 3.95 9.93
CA TYR A 115 -1.24 3.82 9.93
C TYR A 115 -0.70 3.73 8.51
N VAL A 116 0.55 4.12 8.36
CA VAL A 116 1.36 3.85 7.16
C VAL A 116 2.54 3.00 7.58
N TYR A 117 2.63 1.80 7.02
CA TYR A 117 3.78 0.91 7.16
C TYR A 117 4.70 1.17 5.99
N LEU A 118 5.78 1.88 6.23
CA LEU A 118 6.70 2.32 5.19
C LEU A 118 8.06 1.66 5.37
N THR A 119 8.47 0.87 4.38
CA THR A 119 9.83 0.36 4.32
C THR A 119 10.69 1.38 3.61
N LYS A 120 11.67 1.94 4.32
CA LYS A 120 12.60 2.92 3.76
C LYS A 120 13.86 2.23 3.26
N VAL A 121 14.17 2.41 1.99
CA VAL A 121 15.37 1.86 1.34
C VAL A 121 16.44 2.95 1.30
N ASP A 122 17.65 2.63 1.80
CA ASP A 122 18.77 3.56 1.81
C ASP A 122 19.48 3.57 0.45
N ALA A 123 18.78 4.03 -0.57
CA ALA A 123 19.27 4.13 -1.94
C ALA A 123 18.37 5.07 -2.75
N VAL A 124 18.85 5.51 -3.90
CA VAL A 124 18.07 6.26 -4.88
C VAL A 124 17.78 5.34 -6.06
N GLY A 125 16.51 5.08 -6.32
CA GLY A 125 16.07 4.14 -7.36
C GLY A 125 15.75 4.78 -8.70
N HIS A 126 15.93 6.09 -8.84
CA HIS A 126 15.56 6.84 -10.03
C HIS A 126 14.10 6.62 -10.41
N ALA A 127 13.21 6.79 -9.43
CA ALA A 127 11.79 6.57 -9.58
C ALA A 127 11.15 7.56 -10.57
N GLU A 128 10.08 7.10 -11.20
CA GLU A 128 9.21 7.93 -12.02
C GLU A 128 7.90 8.26 -11.30
N VAL A 129 7.60 7.52 -10.24
CA VAL A 129 6.37 7.65 -9.46
C VAL A 129 6.77 7.76 -7.98
N PHE A 130 6.12 8.70 -7.27
CA PHE A 130 6.51 9.06 -5.92
C PHE A 130 5.33 9.01 -4.94
N PHE A 131 5.65 8.68 -3.69
CA PHE A 131 4.79 8.91 -2.55
C PHE A 131 5.02 10.33 -2.03
N VAL A 132 4.18 10.76 -1.08
CA VAL A 132 4.37 12.05 -0.41
C VAL A 132 5.56 11.98 0.55
N ASN A 133 6.16 13.13 0.87
CA ASN A 133 7.13 13.23 1.96
C ASN A 133 6.37 13.20 3.28
N ILE A 134 6.11 12.00 3.78
CA ILE A 134 5.34 11.77 5.00
C ILE A 134 6.07 12.30 6.24
N ASP A 135 7.39 12.41 6.19
CA ASP A 135 8.19 12.92 7.31
C ASP A 135 7.97 14.43 7.55
N GLU A 136 7.51 15.16 6.54
CA GLU A 136 7.14 16.57 6.65
C GLU A 136 5.63 16.78 6.84
N ASP A 137 4.84 15.72 6.87
CA ASP A 137 3.39 15.82 7.07
C ASP A 137 3.07 15.85 8.56
N GLU A 138 2.55 16.99 9.03
CA GLU A 138 2.20 17.20 10.44
C GLU A 138 1.12 16.26 10.97
N ASN A 139 0.35 15.63 10.08
CA ASN A 139 -0.70 14.68 10.47
C ASN A 139 -0.14 13.32 10.86
N PHE A 140 1.11 13.04 10.53
CA PHE A 140 1.72 11.73 10.77
C PHE A 140 2.90 11.83 11.74
N GLU A 141 3.05 10.80 12.56
CA GLU A 141 4.20 10.68 13.46
C GLU A 141 4.75 9.26 13.45
N VAL A 142 6.06 9.14 13.57
CA VAL A 142 6.71 7.85 13.70
C VAL A 142 6.41 7.27 15.09
N VAL A 143 5.84 6.08 15.13
CA VAL A 143 5.55 5.36 16.37
C VAL A 143 6.42 4.12 16.56
N SER A 144 7.05 3.65 15.47
CA SER A 144 7.96 2.50 15.51
C SER A 144 8.96 2.60 14.37
N GLU A 145 10.19 2.22 14.63
CA GLU A 145 11.25 2.15 13.63
C GLU A 145 12.15 0.96 13.96
N SER A 146 12.34 0.06 12.99
CA SER A 146 13.21 -1.09 13.17
C SER A 146 14.69 -0.70 13.14
N ASP A 147 15.55 -1.61 13.61
CA ASP A 147 16.97 -1.54 13.29
C ASP A 147 17.15 -1.75 11.77
N PRO A 148 18.29 -1.28 11.21
CA PRO A 148 18.58 -1.53 9.80
C PRO A 148 18.64 -3.04 9.50
N VAL A 149 18.04 -3.42 8.37
CA VAL A 149 18.03 -4.79 7.88
C VAL A 149 18.72 -4.82 6.53
N GLN A 150 19.64 -5.76 6.34
CA GLN A 150 20.28 -5.96 5.05
C GLN A 150 19.34 -6.80 4.17
N ASP A 151 19.03 -6.30 2.98
CA ASP A 151 18.19 -6.97 1.99
C ASP A 151 18.88 -6.94 0.63
N GLY A 152 19.59 -8.03 0.30
CA GLY A 152 20.46 -8.06 -0.87
C GLY A 152 21.57 -7.00 -0.77
N ASP A 153 21.64 -6.13 -1.76
CA ASP A 153 22.62 -5.03 -1.80
C ASP A 153 22.15 -3.77 -1.07
N TYR A 154 20.94 -3.80 -0.50
CA TYR A 154 20.31 -2.63 0.11
C TYR A 154 20.19 -2.76 1.61
N THR A 155 20.20 -1.61 2.27
CA THR A 155 19.85 -1.50 3.70
C THR A 155 18.44 -0.91 3.78
N ILE A 156 17.58 -1.55 4.55
CA ILE A 156 16.19 -1.11 4.70
C ILE A 156 15.82 -0.95 6.17
N LYS A 157 14.81 -0.13 6.45
CA LYS A 157 14.19 0.00 7.77
C LYS A 157 12.68 -0.08 7.64
N PHE A 158 12.05 -0.78 8.56
CA PHE A 158 10.59 -0.83 8.65
C PHE A 158 10.11 0.26 9.62
N VAL A 159 9.34 1.21 9.11
CA VAL A 159 8.87 2.37 9.88
C VAL A 159 7.34 2.36 9.93
N VAL A 160 6.78 2.62 11.10
CA VAL A 160 5.33 2.74 11.27
C VAL A 160 5.00 4.18 11.61
N TYR A 161 4.14 4.79 10.80
CA TYR A 161 3.60 6.13 11.01
C TYR A 161 2.15 6.03 11.46
N LYS A 162 1.79 6.81 12.47
CA LYS A 162 0.41 6.94 12.93
C LYS A 162 -0.21 8.21 12.36
N ASN A 163 -1.44 8.10 11.84
CA ASN A 163 -2.23 9.25 11.45
C ASN A 163 -2.90 9.86 12.68
N LYS A 164 -2.50 11.06 13.05
CA LYS A 164 -3.04 11.77 14.21
C LYS A 164 -4.38 12.46 13.95
N ASN A 165 -4.75 12.61 12.67
CA ASN A 165 -5.94 13.34 12.23
C ASN A 165 -6.74 12.55 11.19
N LYS A 166 -6.96 11.26 11.45
CA LYS A 166 -7.73 10.40 10.55
C LYS A 166 -9.11 10.99 10.28
N GLN A 167 -9.46 11.13 9.00
CA GLN A 167 -10.78 11.55 8.58
C GLN A 167 -11.75 10.38 8.56
N ASN A 168 -13.01 10.66 8.87
CA ASN A 168 -14.08 9.67 8.83
C ASN A 168 -14.55 9.43 7.40
N ILE A 169 -14.89 8.18 7.13
CA ILE A 169 -15.50 7.76 5.87
C ILE A 169 -17.02 7.78 6.05
N HIS A 170 -17.72 8.47 5.15
CA HIS A 170 -19.19 8.59 5.19
C HIS A 170 -19.83 7.93 3.99
#